data_e0c5f4174538ed037f113803d1b55b65
#
_entry.id   e0c5f4174538ed037f113803d1b55b65
#
_cell.length_a   1.000
_cell.length_b   1.000
_cell.length_c   1.000
_cell.angle_alpha   90.00
_cell.angle_beta   90.00
_cell.angle_gamma   90.00
#
_symmetry.space_group_name_H-M   'P 1'
#
loop_
_entity.id
_entity.type
_entity.pdbx_description
1 polymer ?
#
loop_
_entity_poly.entity_id
_entity_poly.type
_entity_poly.pdbx_seq_one_letter_code
_entity_poly.pdbx_strand_id
1 'polypeptide(L)'
;LPAAFAADASVAPRTEGISVTAQGNAANDRSQGAVISRDGRFAAFDSEATDLVAGDTNGARDIFVRDLRTGETERVSVAGRQLSGPSLSADGRYVAFVSSPAGSSSDRDVRLHDRGTGRTERLDVELPDGYPGDSAGGVSLSANARYAVFDTDGPRSDGTAVFLRDRRTGTTEKVSHPCTGGDGERDAHSATVSDNGRYVVYADSFVNGPRGDDWSDLWLRDRRTGALSQVDRSHDGTKTEKESLKPSLSGDGRTVVFESRDTHLVPDDNDAAWNVFVHDVASGRNQRVHGTQGGPGEAHTRSPAISSDGRYLTYMSEITEPGSAYGKEWPTYLRDLRKGTTTLVSPDTGGGAATADVLPGGIARNGARVTFMSSDATLLPGDTNDGADAFVRHLR
;
A
#
# COMPACT_ATOMS: atom_id res chain seq x y z
N LEU A 1 -15.06 19.56 -46.22
CA LEU A 1 -13.89 19.77 -45.38
C LEU A 1 -14.00 18.85 -44.18
N PRO A 2 -13.07 17.93 -43.93
CA PRO A 2 -13.08 17.12 -42.70
C PRO A 2 -12.66 18.00 -41.52
N ALA A 3 -13.45 17.97 -40.46
CA ALA A 3 -13.11 18.58 -39.19
C ALA A 3 -11.81 17.96 -38.66
N ALA A 4 -10.79 18.77 -38.50
CA ALA A 4 -9.57 18.37 -37.79
C ALA A 4 -9.94 18.10 -36.34
N PHE A 5 -9.82 16.84 -35.91
CA PHE A 5 -9.80 16.52 -34.48
C PHE A 5 -8.58 17.22 -33.89
N ALA A 6 -8.83 18.21 -33.01
CA ALA A 6 -7.78 18.79 -32.20
C ALA A 6 -7.14 17.64 -31.41
N ALA A 7 -5.85 17.40 -31.64
CA ALA A 7 -5.07 16.52 -30.79
C ALA A 7 -5.17 17.07 -29.36
N ASP A 8 -5.64 16.25 -28.45
CA ASP A 8 -5.66 16.54 -27.02
C ASP A 8 -4.23 16.90 -26.61
N ALA A 9 -3.99 18.16 -26.24
CA ALA A 9 -2.69 18.61 -25.82
C ALA A 9 -2.35 17.82 -24.55
N SER A 10 -1.41 16.89 -24.64
CA SER A 10 -0.94 16.11 -23.50
C SER A 10 -0.48 17.09 -22.42
N VAL A 11 -1.21 17.16 -21.32
CA VAL A 11 -0.82 17.95 -20.16
C VAL A 11 0.53 17.41 -19.69
N ALA A 12 1.53 18.27 -19.55
CA ALA A 12 2.84 17.85 -19.07
C ALA A 12 2.73 17.22 -17.68
N PRO A 13 3.52 16.18 -17.37
CA PRO A 13 3.52 15.58 -16.05
C PRO A 13 3.82 16.63 -14.96
N ARG A 14 3.01 16.65 -13.90
CA ARG A 14 3.17 17.59 -12.78
C ARG A 14 3.02 16.90 -11.43
N THR A 15 3.73 17.40 -10.42
CA THR A 15 3.58 17.03 -9.02
C THR A 15 2.68 18.05 -8.32
N GLU A 16 1.81 17.58 -7.45
CA GLU A 16 0.89 18.40 -6.66
C GLU A 16 0.88 17.88 -5.22
N GLY A 17 1.03 18.78 -4.24
CA GLY A 17 0.85 18.42 -2.83
C GLY A 17 -0.60 18.12 -2.51
N ILE A 18 -0.85 17.04 -1.76
CA ILE A 18 -2.18 16.69 -1.28
C ILE A 18 -2.35 16.98 0.22
N SER A 19 -1.26 16.97 1.00
CA SER A 19 -1.22 17.41 2.41
C SER A 19 -0.99 18.92 2.50
N VAL A 20 -1.90 19.69 1.91
CA VAL A 20 -1.78 21.16 1.87
C VAL A 20 -3.00 21.83 2.49
N THR A 21 -2.77 23.01 3.08
CA THR A 21 -3.82 23.87 3.61
C THR A 21 -4.80 24.34 2.52
N ALA A 22 -5.91 24.95 2.88
CA ALA A 22 -6.85 25.54 1.93
C ALA A 22 -6.21 26.63 1.03
N GLN A 23 -5.11 27.24 1.47
CA GLN A 23 -4.33 28.23 0.71
C GLN A 23 -3.26 27.61 -0.19
N GLY A 24 -3.06 26.27 -0.11
CA GLY A 24 -2.07 25.54 -0.90
C GLY A 24 -0.66 25.52 -0.29
N ASN A 25 -0.49 25.95 0.95
CA ASN A 25 0.78 25.84 1.68
C ASN A 25 0.97 24.43 2.25
N ALA A 26 2.21 24.03 2.52
CA ALA A 26 2.51 22.81 3.25
C ALA A 26 1.78 22.76 4.58
N ALA A 27 1.44 21.56 5.04
CA ALA A 27 0.85 21.32 6.35
C ALA A 27 1.86 21.64 7.48
N ASN A 28 1.36 21.95 8.67
CA ASN A 28 2.23 22.30 9.80
C ASN A 28 2.84 21.08 10.51
N ASP A 29 2.51 19.85 10.11
CA ASP A 29 3.07 18.62 10.65
C ASP A 29 3.03 17.50 9.59
N ARG A 30 3.70 16.38 9.88
CA ARG A 30 3.89 15.25 8.98
C ARG A 30 2.58 14.60 8.53
N SER A 31 2.62 14.08 7.32
CA SER A 31 1.57 13.27 6.71
C SER A 31 2.12 11.94 6.22
N GLN A 32 1.32 10.86 6.24
CA GLN A 32 1.74 9.51 5.91
C GLN A 32 0.63 8.72 5.17
N GLY A 33 0.97 7.54 4.66
CA GLY A 33 0.00 6.55 4.19
C GLY A 33 -0.84 6.97 2.99
N ALA A 34 -0.29 7.79 2.07
CA ALA A 34 -1.03 8.30 0.93
C ALA A 34 -1.55 7.21 -0.01
N VAL A 35 -2.85 7.15 -0.21
CA VAL A 35 -3.53 6.24 -1.16
C VAL A 35 -4.43 7.04 -2.10
N ILE A 36 -4.83 6.43 -3.23
CA ILE A 36 -5.69 7.08 -4.23
C ILE A 36 -6.85 6.15 -4.62
N SER A 37 -8.03 6.72 -4.85
CA SER A 37 -9.16 5.99 -5.41
C SER A 37 -8.85 5.51 -6.84
N ARG A 38 -9.51 4.43 -7.30
CA ARG A 38 -9.20 3.84 -8.61
C ARG A 38 -9.54 4.73 -9.78
N ASP A 39 -10.55 5.58 -9.63
CA ASP A 39 -10.87 6.62 -10.62
C ASP A 39 -9.86 7.78 -10.61
N GLY A 40 -8.99 7.83 -9.61
CA GLY A 40 -7.95 8.85 -9.45
C GLY A 40 -8.48 10.19 -8.94
N ARG A 41 -9.73 10.26 -8.45
CA ARG A 41 -10.33 11.51 -8.00
C ARG A 41 -10.02 11.84 -6.56
N PHE A 42 -10.02 10.86 -5.66
CA PHE A 42 -9.83 11.07 -4.24
C PHE A 42 -8.50 10.50 -3.78
N ALA A 43 -7.75 11.28 -3.03
CA ALA A 43 -6.56 10.83 -2.31
C ALA A 43 -6.83 10.89 -0.80
N ALA A 44 -6.41 9.85 -0.07
CA ALA A 44 -6.49 9.83 1.38
C ALA A 44 -5.11 9.63 1.99
N PHE A 45 -4.88 10.22 3.15
CA PHE A 45 -3.65 10.12 3.93
C PHE A 45 -3.95 10.32 5.41
N ASP A 46 -3.07 9.93 6.29
CA ASP A 46 -3.12 10.28 7.70
C ASP A 46 -2.14 11.41 8.03
N SER A 47 -2.52 12.30 8.92
CA SER A 47 -1.69 13.44 9.31
C SER A 47 -1.89 13.85 10.76
N GLU A 48 -0.82 14.38 11.37
CA GLU A 48 -0.81 15.03 12.68
C GLU A 48 -1.02 16.55 12.58
N ALA A 49 -1.06 17.08 11.34
CA ALA A 49 -1.24 18.51 11.10
C ALA A 49 -2.63 19.02 11.53
N THR A 50 -2.65 20.22 12.10
CA THR A 50 -3.85 20.86 12.65
C THR A 50 -4.43 21.96 11.74
N ASP A 51 -3.79 22.23 10.61
CA ASP A 51 -4.12 23.34 9.69
C ASP A 51 -4.63 22.90 8.31
N LEU A 52 -4.76 21.60 8.07
CA LEU A 52 -5.29 21.04 6.81
C LEU A 52 -6.78 21.39 6.60
N VAL A 53 -7.54 21.47 7.70
CA VAL A 53 -8.95 21.87 7.70
C VAL A 53 -9.25 22.78 8.90
N ALA A 54 -10.21 23.68 8.74
CA ALA A 54 -10.63 24.54 9.83
C ALA A 54 -11.24 23.74 11.00
N GLY A 55 -10.88 24.10 12.25
CA GLY A 55 -11.45 23.49 13.45
C GLY A 55 -10.85 22.13 13.83
N ASP A 56 -9.71 21.78 13.31
CA ASP A 56 -8.93 20.66 13.81
C ASP A 56 -8.20 21.07 15.11
N THR A 57 -8.72 20.61 16.24
CA THR A 57 -8.26 20.99 17.58
C THR A 57 -8.03 19.80 18.48
N ASN A 58 -8.10 18.56 17.93
CA ASN A 58 -8.03 17.36 18.77
C ASN A 58 -6.59 16.94 19.11
N GLY A 59 -5.57 17.47 18.41
CA GLY A 59 -4.16 17.15 18.61
C GLY A 59 -3.84 15.67 18.40
N ALA A 60 -4.63 14.99 17.59
CA ALA A 60 -4.46 13.57 17.27
C ALA A 60 -4.22 13.40 15.77
N ARG A 61 -3.63 12.27 15.40
CA ARG A 61 -3.53 11.87 13.99
C ARG A 61 -4.91 11.52 13.46
N ASP A 62 -5.32 12.16 12.38
CA ASP A 62 -6.60 11.95 11.69
C ASP A 62 -6.38 11.48 10.25
N ILE A 63 -7.44 10.95 9.63
CA ILE A 63 -7.47 10.67 8.20
C ILE A 63 -8.04 11.89 7.47
N PHE A 64 -7.37 12.28 6.39
CA PHE A 64 -7.83 13.33 5.47
C PHE A 64 -8.10 12.73 4.11
N VAL A 65 -9.15 13.25 3.45
CA VAL A 65 -9.49 12.87 2.08
C VAL A 65 -9.60 14.13 1.24
N ARG A 66 -8.75 14.22 0.19
CA ARG A 66 -8.72 15.33 -0.74
C ARG A 66 -9.39 14.95 -2.05
N ASP A 67 -10.38 15.72 -2.50
CA ASP A 67 -10.91 15.66 -3.85
C ASP A 67 -9.95 16.39 -4.81
N LEU A 68 -9.19 15.65 -5.61
CA LEU A 68 -8.21 16.18 -6.55
C LEU A 68 -8.84 16.98 -7.71
N ARG A 69 -10.15 16.97 -7.84
CA ARG A 69 -10.88 17.77 -8.84
C ARG A 69 -11.25 19.15 -8.31
N THR A 70 -11.68 19.25 -7.05
CA THR A 70 -12.11 20.52 -6.43
C THR A 70 -11.02 21.16 -5.60
N GLY A 71 -10.03 20.38 -5.14
CA GLY A 71 -9.01 20.81 -4.20
C GLY A 71 -9.49 20.86 -2.75
N GLU A 72 -10.72 20.40 -2.47
CA GLU A 72 -11.27 20.39 -1.11
C GLU A 72 -10.73 19.20 -0.31
N THR A 73 -10.40 19.44 0.96
CA THR A 73 -9.98 18.42 1.92
C THR A 73 -11.03 18.29 3.00
N GLU A 74 -11.43 17.07 3.32
CA GLU A 74 -12.27 16.75 4.46
C GLU A 74 -11.50 15.91 5.48
N ARG A 75 -11.83 16.05 6.76
CA ARG A 75 -11.26 15.27 7.86
C ARG A 75 -12.20 14.17 8.30
N VAL A 76 -11.68 12.97 8.45
CA VAL A 76 -12.32 11.85 9.15
C VAL A 76 -11.66 11.71 10.51
N SER A 77 -12.42 11.84 11.59
CA SER A 77 -11.93 11.72 12.96
C SER A 77 -12.83 10.84 13.81
N VAL A 78 -12.28 10.28 14.87
CA VAL A 78 -13.02 9.54 15.91
C VAL A 78 -12.64 10.11 17.28
N ALA A 79 -13.63 10.53 18.05
CA ALA A 79 -13.39 11.19 19.33
C ALA A 79 -12.50 10.35 20.27
N GLY A 80 -11.43 10.98 20.79
CA GLY A 80 -10.48 10.36 21.71
C GLY A 80 -9.56 9.31 21.09
N ARG A 81 -9.49 9.23 19.74
CA ARG A 81 -8.66 8.25 19.04
C ARG A 81 -7.78 8.94 17.99
N GLN A 82 -6.67 8.30 17.68
CA GLN A 82 -5.82 8.60 16.53
C GLN A 82 -6.07 7.56 15.43
N LEU A 83 -5.92 7.97 14.16
CA LEU A 83 -6.23 7.16 13.00
C LEU A 83 -5.00 7.00 12.11
N SER A 84 -4.87 5.85 11.45
CA SER A 84 -3.74 5.58 10.53
C SER A 84 -4.09 4.57 9.45
N GLY A 85 -3.27 4.51 8.40
CA GLY A 85 -3.32 3.49 7.37
C GLY A 85 -4.62 3.48 6.58
N PRO A 86 -4.96 4.56 5.85
CA PRO A 86 -6.21 4.62 5.09
C PRO A 86 -6.23 3.63 3.93
N SER A 87 -7.42 3.07 3.67
CA SER A 87 -7.75 2.32 2.45
C SER A 87 -9.04 2.85 1.86
N LEU A 88 -9.06 3.11 0.54
CA LEU A 88 -10.19 3.70 -0.18
C LEU A 88 -10.96 2.67 -1.01
N SER A 89 -12.29 2.81 -1.06
CA SER A 89 -13.09 2.18 -2.12
C SER A 89 -12.74 2.76 -3.49
N ALA A 90 -13.11 2.06 -4.56
CA ALA A 90 -12.77 2.45 -5.93
C ALA A 90 -13.27 3.86 -6.33
N ASP A 91 -14.39 4.28 -5.77
CA ASP A 91 -15.03 5.59 -5.99
C ASP A 91 -14.68 6.62 -4.89
N GLY A 92 -13.86 6.25 -3.91
CA GLY A 92 -13.48 7.10 -2.79
C GLY A 92 -14.58 7.38 -1.77
N ARG A 93 -15.76 6.73 -1.86
CA ARG A 93 -16.86 6.93 -0.91
C ARG A 93 -16.54 6.39 0.47
N TYR A 94 -15.95 5.20 0.53
CA TYR A 94 -15.63 4.54 1.80
C TYR A 94 -14.15 4.64 2.10
N VAL A 95 -13.84 4.96 3.34
CA VAL A 95 -12.48 5.01 3.89
C VAL A 95 -12.39 4.06 5.06
N ALA A 96 -11.56 3.04 4.98
CA ALA A 96 -11.23 2.19 6.12
C ALA A 96 -9.87 2.60 6.69
N PHE A 97 -9.69 2.40 7.99
CA PHE A 97 -8.49 2.79 8.74
C PHE A 97 -8.37 2.01 10.04
N VAL A 98 -7.18 2.01 10.61
CA VAL A 98 -6.93 1.55 11.96
C VAL A 98 -7.09 2.72 12.92
N SER A 99 -7.73 2.49 14.06
CA SER A 99 -7.89 3.50 15.09
C SER A 99 -7.42 2.99 16.45
N SER A 100 -6.70 3.82 17.22
CA SER A 100 -6.25 3.52 18.57
C SER A 100 -6.55 4.70 19.52
N PRO A 101 -6.62 4.50 20.83
CA PRO A 101 -6.75 5.62 21.76
C PRO A 101 -5.65 6.65 21.54
N ALA A 102 -5.98 7.94 21.63
CA ALA A 102 -5.00 9.01 21.48
C ALA A 102 -3.85 8.84 22.51
N GLY A 103 -2.61 8.86 22.02
CA GLY A 103 -1.42 8.65 22.86
C GLY A 103 -1.13 7.20 23.25
N SER A 104 -1.84 6.21 22.65
CA SER A 104 -1.60 4.77 22.86
C SER A 104 -1.48 4.03 21.52
N SER A 105 -0.67 2.98 21.50
CA SER A 105 -0.58 2.04 20.39
C SER A 105 -1.32 0.71 20.63
N SER A 106 -1.94 0.56 21.79
CA SER A 106 -2.79 -0.59 22.13
C SER A 106 -4.26 -0.31 21.82
N ASP A 107 -5.11 -1.34 21.90
CA ASP A 107 -6.56 -1.25 21.64
C ASP A 107 -6.86 -0.67 20.24
N ARG A 108 -6.22 -1.29 19.22
CA ARG A 108 -6.37 -0.90 17.82
C ARG A 108 -7.54 -1.64 17.18
N ASP A 109 -8.52 -0.87 16.70
CA ASP A 109 -9.67 -1.40 15.97
C ASP A 109 -9.60 -1.04 14.49
N VAL A 110 -10.28 -1.85 13.66
CA VAL A 110 -10.51 -1.53 12.25
C VAL A 110 -11.86 -0.85 12.10
N ARG A 111 -11.87 0.32 11.46
CA ARG A 111 -13.08 1.10 11.22
C ARG A 111 -13.25 1.46 9.76
N LEU A 112 -14.49 1.73 9.38
CA LEU A 112 -14.87 2.20 8.05
C LEU A 112 -15.79 3.41 8.18
N HIS A 113 -15.46 4.47 7.49
CA HIS A 113 -16.25 5.67 7.37
C HIS A 113 -16.92 5.75 5.99
N ASP A 114 -18.25 5.96 5.97
CA ASP A 114 -19.02 6.28 4.77
C ASP A 114 -19.14 7.79 4.64
N ARG A 115 -18.34 8.38 3.76
CA ARG A 115 -18.32 9.83 3.48
C ARG A 115 -19.68 10.36 2.98
N GLY A 116 -20.49 9.52 2.34
CA GLY A 116 -21.81 9.90 1.87
C GLY A 116 -22.85 10.09 2.98
N THR A 117 -22.69 9.39 4.11
CA THR A 117 -23.63 9.44 5.25
C THR A 117 -23.03 10.01 6.52
N GLY A 118 -21.71 10.18 6.58
CA GLY A 118 -20.96 10.61 7.77
C GLY A 118 -20.90 9.55 8.88
N ARG A 119 -21.28 8.29 8.62
CA ARG A 119 -21.31 7.23 9.62
C ARG A 119 -19.99 6.46 9.63
N THR A 120 -19.52 6.15 10.84
CA THR A 120 -18.37 5.27 11.06
C THR A 120 -18.82 4.00 11.76
N GLU A 121 -18.41 2.84 11.24
CA GLU A 121 -18.67 1.52 11.84
C GLU A 121 -17.35 0.80 12.17
N ARG A 122 -17.37 -0.08 13.15
CA ARG A 122 -16.27 -1.00 13.48
C ARG A 122 -16.42 -2.27 12.64
N LEU A 123 -15.29 -2.77 12.08
CA LEU A 123 -15.27 -3.93 11.19
C LEU A 123 -14.77 -5.22 11.85
N ASP A 124 -13.85 -5.12 12.79
CA ASP A 124 -13.21 -6.23 13.50
C ASP A 124 -14.07 -6.73 14.68
N VAL A 125 -15.31 -7.05 14.37
CA VAL A 125 -16.31 -7.55 15.32
C VAL A 125 -16.70 -8.97 14.98
N GLU A 126 -17.15 -9.73 16.01
CA GLU A 126 -17.62 -11.11 15.86
C GLU A 126 -16.58 -12.01 15.18
N LEU A 127 -15.31 -11.88 15.63
CA LEU A 127 -14.22 -12.68 15.09
C LEU A 127 -14.35 -14.14 15.53
N PRO A 128 -14.10 -15.11 14.61
CA PRO A 128 -14.07 -16.52 14.97
C PRO A 128 -12.88 -16.85 15.88
N ASP A 129 -12.90 -18.04 16.48
CA ASP A 129 -11.79 -18.63 17.23
C ASP A 129 -11.33 -17.83 18.46
N GLY A 130 -12.17 -16.89 18.96
CA GLY A 130 -11.90 -16.13 20.20
C GLY A 130 -10.88 -14.99 20.05
N TYR A 131 -10.61 -14.55 18.82
CA TYR A 131 -9.78 -13.36 18.59
C TYR A 131 -10.44 -12.11 19.15
N PRO A 132 -9.71 -11.26 19.91
CA PRO A 132 -10.30 -10.12 20.60
C PRO A 132 -10.63 -8.94 19.68
N GLY A 133 -9.90 -8.79 18.55
CA GLY A 133 -10.09 -7.67 17.63
C GLY A 133 -9.63 -6.32 18.19
N ASP A 134 -8.62 -6.30 19.05
CA ASP A 134 -8.11 -5.09 19.72
C ASP A 134 -6.66 -4.76 19.38
N SER A 135 -6.08 -5.45 18.39
CA SER A 135 -4.68 -5.30 17.97
C SER A 135 -4.53 -5.28 16.46
N ALA A 136 -5.42 -4.56 15.75
CA ALA A 136 -5.41 -4.50 14.31
C ALA A 136 -4.10 -3.93 13.74
N GLY A 137 -3.54 -4.58 12.70
CA GLY A 137 -2.33 -4.16 12.01
C GLY A 137 -2.60 -3.27 10.80
N GLY A 138 -3.48 -3.68 9.91
CA GLY A 138 -3.81 -2.96 8.68
C GLY A 138 -5.18 -3.31 8.13
N VAL A 139 -5.61 -2.60 7.07
CA VAL A 139 -6.89 -2.87 6.40
C VAL A 139 -6.81 -2.61 4.90
N SER A 140 -7.46 -3.46 4.09
CA SER A 140 -7.63 -3.29 2.66
C SER A 140 -9.08 -3.51 2.24
N LEU A 141 -9.62 -2.65 1.36
CA LEU A 141 -10.99 -2.69 0.87
C LEU A 141 -11.10 -3.27 -0.54
N SER A 142 -12.14 -4.08 -0.78
CA SER A 142 -12.58 -4.40 -2.14
C SER A 142 -13.15 -3.15 -2.84
N ALA A 143 -13.30 -3.20 -4.17
CA ALA A 143 -13.69 -2.03 -4.98
C ALA A 143 -14.93 -1.27 -4.47
N ASN A 144 -15.94 -1.99 -4.04
CA ASN A 144 -17.21 -1.42 -3.55
C ASN A 144 -17.31 -1.40 -2.03
N ALA A 145 -16.20 -1.62 -1.33
CA ALA A 145 -16.11 -1.74 0.13
C ALA A 145 -17.07 -2.77 0.75
N ARG A 146 -17.56 -3.74 -0.04
CA ARG A 146 -18.33 -4.86 0.54
C ARG A 146 -17.46 -5.74 1.41
N TYR A 147 -16.24 -5.99 0.98
CA TYR A 147 -15.27 -6.80 1.70
C TYR A 147 -14.17 -5.92 2.24
N ALA A 148 -13.84 -6.15 3.50
CA ALA A 148 -12.68 -5.59 4.16
C ALA A 148 -11.81 -6.72 4.68
N VAL A 149 -10.54 -6.75 4.30
CA VAL A 149 -9.56 -7.69 4.86
C VAL A 149 -8.67 -6.93 5.83
N PHE A 150 -8.35 -7.55 6.96
CA PHE A 150 -7.53 -6.97 8.01
C PHE A 150 -6.83 -8.07 8.81
N ASP A 151 -5.77 -7.72 9.50
CA ASP A 151 -5.07 -8.59 10.44
C ASP A 151 -5.26 -8.10 11.87
N THR A 152 -5.27 -9.04 12.81
CA THR A 152 -5.32 -8.75 14.25
C THR A 152 -4.66 -9.87 15.04
N ASP A 153 -4.05 -9.49 16.17
CA ASP A 153 -3.41 -10.44 17.08
C ASP A 153 -4.46 -11.36 17.71
N GLY A 154 -4.06 -12.60 17.90
CA GLY A 154 -4.83 -13.63 18.56
C GLY A 154 -4.58 -13.70 20.06
N PRO A 155 -5.26 -14.67 20.75
CA PRO A 155 -4.86 -15.08 22.08
C PRO A 155 -3.37 -15.47 22.10
N ARG A 156 -2.68 -15.26 23.22
CA ARG A 156 -1.21 -15.30 23.41
C ARG A 156 -0.42 -16.43 22.74
N SER A 157 -1.08 -17.50 22.27
CA SER A 157 -0.46 -18.67 21.62
C SER A 157 -0.72 -18.76 20.12
N ASP A 158 -1.56 -17.90 19.55
CA ASP A 158 -2.11 -18.11 18.20
C ASP A 158 -1.55 -17.14 17.15
N GLY A 159 -0.69 -16.19 17.57
CA GLY A 159 -0.10 -15.19 16.67
C GLY A 159 -1.15 -14.29 15.99
N THR A 160 -0.72 -13.54 15.00
CA THR A 160 -1.57 -12.67 14.20
C THR A 160 -2.28 -13.47 13.10
N ALA A 161 -3.55 -13.19 12.84
CA ALA A 161 -4.32 -13.81 11.77
C ALA A 161 -5.02 -12.80 10.89
N VAL A 162 -5.26 -13.19 9.63
CA VAL A 162 -5.96 -12.38 8.64
C VAL A 162 -7.42 -12.79 8.56
N PHE A 163 -8.30 -11.80 8.64
CA PHE A 163 -9.76 -11.93 8.57
C PHE A 163 -10.33 -11.15 7.39
N LEU A 164 -11.49 -11.61 6.93
CA LEU A 164 -12.27 -10.89 5.93
C LEU A 164 -13.70 -10.71 6.44
N ARG A 165 -14.15 -9.45 6.50
CA ARG A 165 -15.54 -9.06 6.81
C ARG A 165 -16.34 -8.89 5.52
N ASP A 166 -17.44 -9.63 5.34
CA ASP A 166 -18.48 -9.32 4.36
C ASP A 166 -19.51 -8.39 5.00
N ARG A 167 -19.44 -7.10 4.71
CA ARG A 167 -20.33 -6.07 5.26
C ARG A 167 -21.80 -6.27 4.87
N ARG A 168 -22.08 -6.95 3.74
CA ARG A 168 -23.44 -7.22 3.30
C ARG A 168 -24.14 -8.28 4.15
N THR A 169 -23.42 -9.32 4.54
CA THR A 169 -23.98 -10.40 5.36
C THR A 169 -23.73 -10.20 6.86
N GLY A 170 -22.80 -9.31 7.21
CA GLY A 170 -22.35 -9.11 8.58
C GLY A 170 -21.52 -10.28 9.12
N THR A 171 -20.89 -11.10 8.26
CA THR A 171 -20.07 -12.24 8.68
C THR A 171 -18.59 -11.96 8.55
N THR A 172 -17.79 -12.51 9.47
CA THR A 172 -16.33 -12.47 9.42
C THR A 172 -15.79 -13.89 9.30
N GLU A 173 -14.84 -14.12 8.40
CA GLU A 173 -14.15 -15.40 8.24
C GLU A 173 -12.64 -15.23 8.39
N LYS A 174 -11.95 -16.22 8.98
CA LYS A 174 -10.50 -16.32 8.99
C LYS A 174 -10.01 -16.80 7.63
N VAL A 175 -9.14 -16.06 6.98
CA VAL A 175 -8.63 -16.38 5.63
C VAL A 175 -7.19 -16.87 5.64
N SER A 176 -6.41 -16.58 6.68
CA SER A 176 -5.07 -17.13 6.87
C SER A 176 -5.10 -18.62 7.22
N HIS A 177 -3.93 -19.26 7.17
CA HIS A 177 -3.77 -20.64 7.62
C HIS A 177 -4.32 -20.84 9.03
N PRO A 178 -4.84 -22.04 9.37
CA PRO A 178 -5.02 -22.41 10.77
C PRO A 178 -3.66 -22.42 11.48
N CYS A 179 -3.57 -21.81 12.65
CA CYS A 179 -2.44 -21.96 13.54
C CYS A 179 -2.47 -23.37 14.12
N THR A 180 -2.02 -24.39 13.38
CA THR A 180 -1.98 -25.78 13.85
C THR A 180 -0.56 -26.14 14.22
N GLY A 181 -0.37 -26.41 15.51
CA GLY A 181 0.83 -26.71 16.25
C GLY A 181 1.98 -27.44 15.57
N GLY A 182 3.19 -27.09 15.96
CA GLY A 182 4.44 -27.76 15.65
C GLY A 182 5.45 -26.95 14.84
N ASP A 183 5.00 -25.94 14.09
CA ASP A 183 5.88 -25.18 13.19
C ASP A 183 6.29 -23.77 13.72
N GLY A 184 6.04 -23.48 15.00
CA GLY A 184 6.28 -22.18 15.59
C GLY A 184 5.03 -21.25 15.53
N GLU A 185 5.16 -20.07 16.13
CA GLU A 185 4.13 -19.02 16.10
C GLU A 185 4.09 -18.40 14.69
N ARG A 186 2.87 -18.29 14.12
CA ARG A 186 2.65 -17.72 12.78
C ARG A 186 1.98 -16.37 12.90
N ASP A 187 2.51 -15.40 12.19
CA ASP A 187 1.99 -14.03 12.11
C ASP A 187 1.57 -13.71 10.68
N ALA A 188 0.28 -13.90 10.39
CA ALA A 188 -0.28 -13.54 9.09
C ALA A 188 -0.70 -12.07 9.08
N HIS A 189 -0.11 -11.28 8.15
CA HIS A 189 -0.27 -9.82 8.12
C HIS A 189 -0.21 -9.25 6.68
N SER A 190 -0.31 -7.92 6.55
CA SER A 190 -0.16 -7.19 5.29
C SER A 190 -1.08 -7.69 4.17
N ALA A 191 -2.33 -7.98 4.51
CA ALA A 191 -3.27 -8.58 3.58
C ALA A 191 -3.87 -7.56 2.59
N THR A 192 -4.04 -7.98 1.33
CA THR A 192 -4.79 -7.23 0.32
C THR A 192 -5.85 -8.10 -0.36
N VAL A 193 -6.96 -7.45 -0.77
CA VAL A 193 -8.12 -8.13 -1.34
C VAL A 193 -8.43 -7.66 -2.76
N SER A 194 -8.81 -8.60 -3.64
CA SER A 194 -9.26 -8.29 -5.01
C SER A 194 -10.58 -7.51 -5.01
N ASP A 195 -10.88 -6.84 -6.14
CA ASP A 195 -12.05 -5.98 -6.35
C ASP A 195 -13.39 -6.61 -6.00
N ASN A 196 -13.52 -7.89 -6.29
CA ASN A 196 -14.73 -8.68 -6.06
C ASN A 196 -14.71 -9.48 -4.75
N GLY A 197 -13.64 -9.34 -3.95
CA GLY A 197 -13.47 -10.05 -2.69
C GLY A 197 -13.18 -11.54 -2.82
N ARG A 198 -12.85 -12.05 -4.03
CA ARG A 198 -12.58 -13.49 -4.24
C ARG A 198 -11.20 -13.91 -3.76
N TYR A 199 -10.19 -13.09 -4.09
CA TYR A 199 -8.80 -13.40 -3.79
C TYR A 199 -8.29 -12.54 -2.65
N VAL A 200 -7.55 -13.14 -1.73
CA VAL A 200 -6.81 -12.46 -0.67
C VAL A 200 -5.37 -12.95 -0.70
N VAL A 201 -4.42 -12.03 -0.79
CA VAL A 201 -2.99 -12.32 -0.60
C VAL A 201 -2.55 -11.75 0.74
N TYR A 202 -1.65 -12.45 1.44
CA TYR A 202 -1.11 -12.03 2.73
C TYR A 202 0.30 -12.59 2.93
N ALA A 203 1.07 -11.96 3.81
CA ALA A 203 2.33 -12.48 4.31
C ALA A 203 2.09 -13.34 5.56
N ASP A 204 2.80 -14.45 5.68
CA ASP A 204 2.74 -15.37 6.81
C ASP A 204 4.16 -15.54 7.36
N SER A 205 4.47 -14.81 8.44
CA SER A 205 5.78 -14.78 9.07
C SER A 205 5.89 -15.84 10.16
N PHE A 206 7.07 -16.41 10.30
CA PHE A 206 7.39 -17.40 11.33
C PHE A 206 8.43 -16.81 12.29
N VAL A 207 8.10 -16.77 13.56
CA VAL A 207 9.00 -16.40 14.63
C VAL A 207 9.55 -17.67 15.26
N ASN A 208 10.88 -17.79 15.36
CA ASN A 208 11.55 -19.00 15.85
C ASN A 208 11.10 -20.28 15.12
N GLY A 209 10.94 -20.21 13.81
CA GLY A 209 10.53 -21.33 12.98
C GLY A 209 11.48 -22.54 13.09
N PRO A 210 11.15 -23.70 12.48
CA PRO A 210 11.92 -24.94 12.57
C PRO A 210 13.38 -24.82 12.11
N ARG A 211 13.73 -23.72 11.43
CA ARG A 211 15.08 -23.41 10.94
C ARG A 211 15.90 -22.51 11.87
N GLY A 212 15.28 -21.97 12.95
CA GLY A 212 15.92 -21.03 13.87
C GLY A 212 16.07 -19.60 13.36
N ASP A 213 15.54 -19.33 12.16
CA ASP A 213 15.54 -18.01 11.53
C ASP A 213 14.12 -17.50 11.38
N ASP A 214 13.92 -16.18 11.42
CA ASP A 214 12.67 -15.54 11.08
C ASP A 214 12.54 -15.50 9.55
N TRP A 215 11.44 -15.98 9.00
CA TRP A 215 11.16 -15.87 7.57
C TRP A 215 9.69 -15.58 7.33
N SER A 216 9.34 -15.16 6.11
CA SER A 216 7.97 -14.86 5.71
C SER A 216 7.71 -15.40 4.30
N ASP A 217 6.63 -16.17 4.17
CA ASP A 217 6.10 -16.65 2.89
C ASP A 217 4.85 -15.87 2.49
N LEU A 218 4.54 -15.84 1.20
CA LEU A 218 3.34 -15.18 0.69
C LEU A 218 2.31 -16.20 0.21
N TRP A 219 1.08 -16.01 0.65
CA TRP A 219 -0.02 -16.91 0.36
C TRP A 219 -1.19 -16.20 -0.30
N LEU A 220 -1.77 -16.86 -1.33
CA LEU A 220 -2.97 -16.44 -2.02
C LEU A 220 -4.12 -17.41 -1.73
N ARG A 221 -5.20 -16.88 -1.15
CA ARG A 221 -6.46 -17.61 -0.90
C ARG A 221 -7.47 -17.33 -2.02
N ASP A 222 -7.94 -18.35 -2.73
CA ASP A 222 -9.17 -18.26 -3.53
C ASP A 222 -10.36 -18.64 -2.64
N ARG A 223 -11.12 -17.65 -2.18
CA ARG A 223 -12.28 -17.85 -1.29
C ARG A 223 -13.41 -18.67 -1.93
N ARG A 224 -13.52 -18.67 -3.27
CA ARG A 224 -14.55 -19.42 -3.98
C ARG A 224 -14.30 -20.94 -3.95
N THR A 225 -13.06 -21.36 -4.06
CA THR A 225 -12.66 -22.77 -4.10
C THR A 225 -12.12 -23.27 -2.75
N GLY A 226 -11.75 -22.35 -1.86
CA GLY A 226 -11.01 -22.65 -0.64
C GLY A 226 -9.53 -22.97 -0.88
N ALA A 227 -9.05 -22.89 -2.12
CA ALA A 227 -7.65 -23.16 -2.45
C ALA A 227 -6.72 -22.12 -1.85
N LEU A 228 -5.56 -22.59 -1.40
CA LEU A 228 -4.46 -21.78 -0.89
C LEU A 228 -3.20 -22.14 -1.68
N SER A 229 -2.54 -21.15 -2.24
CA SER A 229 -1.33 -21.32 -3.04
C SER A 229 -0.24 -20.36 -2.59
N GLN A 230 0.99 -20.87 -2.52
CA GLN A 230 2.16 -20.06 -2.23
C GLN A 230 2.54 -19.24 -3.46
N VAL A 231 2.75 -17.93 -3.28
CA VAL A 231 3.06 -16.96 -4.34
C VAL A 231 4.56 -16.92 -4.63
N ASP A 232 5.37 -16.93 -3.60
CA ASP A 232 6.82 -16.83 -3.65
C ASP A 232 7.53 -18.18 -3.78
N ARG A 233 6.95 -19.09 -4.58
CA ARG A 233 7.58 -20.39 -4.86
C ARG A 233 8.82 -20.22 -5.74
N SER A 234 9.85 -21.00 -5.44
CA SER A 234 11.02 -21.08 -6.30
C SER A 234 10.68 -21.61 -7.70
N HIS A 235 11.45 -21.19 -8.68
CA HIS A 235 11.26 -21.58 -10.09
C HIS A 235 11.57 -23.06 -10.35
N ASP A 236 12.40 -23.68 -9.54
CA ASP A 236 12.87 -25.08 -9.68
C ASP A 236 12.16 -26.04 -8.70
N GLY A 237 11.24 -25.53 -7.86
CA GLY A 237 10.51 -26.30 -6.87
C GLY A 237 11.26 -26.53 -5.56
N THR A 238 12.44 -25.97 -5.37
CA THR A 238 13.11 -25.93 -4.07
C THR A 238 12.36 -25.04 -3.09
N LYS A 239 12.65 -25.15 -1.81
CA LYS A 239 12.06 -24.23 -0.82
C LYS A 239 12.73 -22.88 -0.90
N THR A 240 11.95 -21.82 -0.81
CA THR A 240 12.44 -20.47 -0.55
C THR A 240 13.15 -20.42 0.81
N GLU A 241 14.24 -19.68 0.90
CA GLU A 241 15.09 -19.61 2.08
C GLU A 241 15.14 -18.22 2.72
N LYS A 242 14.55 -17.23 2.06
CA LYS A 242 14.54 -15.83 2.49
C LYS A 242 13.12 -15.28 2.49
N GLU A 243 12.98 -14.19 3.22
CA GLU A 243 11.73 -13.48 3.43
C GLU A 243 11.16 -12.87 2.14
N SER A 244 9.83 -12.96 2.01
CA SER A 244 9.03 -12.27 1.02
C SER A 244 7.99 -11.40 1.73
N LEU A 245 7.87 -10.13 1.33
CA LEU A 245 7.11 -9.12 2.07
C LEU A 245 6.28 -8.23 1.14
N LYS A 246 5.38 -7.44 1.74
CA LYS A 246 4.59 -6.37 1.11
C LYS A 246 3.85 -6.83 -0.15
N PRO A 247 3.03 -7.87 -0.07
CA PRO A 247 2.24 -8.29 -1.21
C PRO A 247 1.18 -7.26 -1.58
N SER A 248 1.02 -6.99 -2.88
CA SER A 248 -0.05 -6.16 -3.43
C SER A 248 -0.72 -6.89 -4.57
N LEU A 249 -2.06 -6.92 -4.57
CA LEU A 249 -2.89 -7.71 -5.46
C LEU A 249 -3.64 -6.83 -6.46
N SER A 250 -3.61 -7.20 -7.75
CA SER A 250 -4.46 -6.54 -8.74
C SER A 250 -5.95 -6.75 -8.47
N GLY A 251 -6.78 -5.83 -8.92
CA GLY A 251 -8.23 -5.87 -8.66
C GLY A 251 -8.92 -7.10 -9.24
N ASP A 252 -8.43 -7.65 -10.34
CA ASP A 252 -8.94 -8.89 -10.93
C ASP A 252 -8.39 -10.17 -10.26
N GLY A 253 -7.41 -10.02 -9.36
CA GLY A 253 -6.79 -11.13 -8.62
C GLY A 253 -5.83 -11.97 -9.46
N ARG A 254 -5.34 -11.46 -10.60
CA ARG A 254 -4.46 -12.22 -11.51
C ARG A 254 -2.99 -11.93 -11.34
N THR A 255 -2.64 -10.81 -10.74
CA THR A 255 -1.26 -10.38 -10.57
C THR A 255 -1.01 -10.03 -9.12
N VAL A 256 0.03 -10.61 -8.54
CA VAL A 256 0.57 -10.21 -7.23
C VAL A 256 1.94 -9.60 -7.46
N VAL A 257 2.23 -8.49 -6.80
CA VAL A 257 3.59 -7.93 -6.74
C VAL A 257 4.06 -7.97 -5.30
N PHE A 258 5.35 -8.21 -5.10
CA PHE A 258 5.94 -8.34 -3.76
C PHE A 258 7.44 -8.06 -3.79
N GLU A 259 8.06 -7.88 -2.62
CA GLU A 259 9.52 -7.78 -2.49
C GLU A 259 10.08 -9.04 -1.81
N SER A 260 11.25 -9.49 -2.25
CA SER A 260 11.94 -10.65 -1.67
C SER A 260 13.46 -10.54 -1.79
N ARG A 261 14.17 -11.27 -0.91
CA ARG A 261 15.63 -11.49 -0.99
C ARG A 261 15.98 -12.91 -1.44
N ASP A 262 14.99 -13.72 -1.79
CA ASP A 262 15.21 -15.10 -2.18
C ASP A 262 15.72 -15.19 -3.63
N THR A 263 16.86 -15.83 -3.82
CA THR A 263 17.54 -15.96 -5.11
C THR A 263 16.99 -17.10 -5.98
N HIS A 264 16.02 -17.89 -5.49
CA HIS A 264 15.45 -19.03 -6.19
C HIS A 264 14.12 -18.72 -6.89
N LEU A 265 13.59 -17.49 -6.77
CA LEU A 265 12.31 -17.14 -7.37
C LEU A 265 12.33 -17.11 -8.90
N VAL A 266 13.48 -16.75 -9.47
CA VAL A 266 13.74 -16.76 -10.93
C VAL A 266 15.15 -17.27 -11.20
N PRO A 267 15.42 -17.87 -12.42
CA PRO A 267 16.71 -18.50 -12.70
C PRO A 267 17.93 -17.58 -12.73
N ASP A 268 17.68 -16.28 -12.97
CA ASP A 268 18.73 -15.26 -13.18
C ASP A 268 18.91 -14.32 -11.97
N ASP A 269 18.36 -14.65 -10.82
CA ASP A 269 18.60 -13.91 -9.58
C ASP A 269 19.81 -14.50 -8.87
N ASN A 270 20.94 -13.81 -8.94
CA ASN A 270 22.22 -14.27 -8.40
C ASN A 270 22.69 -13.43 -7.21
N ASP A 271 21.87 -12.52 -6.69
CA ASP A 271 22.21 -11.66 -5.57
C ASP A 271 21.19 -11.80 -4.42
N ALA A 272 21.63 -11.56 -3.20
CA ALA A 272 20.77 -11.55 -2.02
C ALA A 272 20.18 -10.15 -1.76
N ALA A 273 20.06 -9.32 -2.78
CA ALA A 273 19.46 -8.00 -2.71
C ALA A 273 17.94 -8.08 -2.58
N TRP A 274 17.34 -7.02 -2.07
CA TRP A 274 15.89 -6.87 -2.16
C TRP A 274 15.48 -6.59 -3.60
N ASN A 275 14.61 -7.44 -4.13
CA ASN A 275 14.07 -7.32 -5.46
C ASN A 275 12.54 -7.32 -5.44
N VAL A 276 11.93 -6.58 -6.36
CA VAL A 276 10.49 -6.63 -6.61
C VAL A 276 10.21 -7.70 -7.67
N PHE A 277 9.18 -8.50 -7.40
CA PHE A 277 8.70 -9.55 -8.28
C PHE A 277 7.26 -9.33 -8.68
N VAL A 278 6.92 -9.81 -9.87
CA VAL A 278 5.57 -9.90 -10.41
C VAL A 278 5.21 -11.38 -10.54
N HIS A 279 4.18 -11.81 -9.83
CA HIS A 279 3.62 -13.17 -9.90
C HIS A 279 2.37 -13.20 -10.76
N ASP A 280 2.34 -14.04 -11.77
CA ASP A 280 1.14 -14.35 -12.55
C ASP A 280 0.40 -15.54 -11.92
N VAL A 281 -0.78 -15.27 -11.37
CA VAL A 281 -1.58 -16.26 -10.62
C VAL A 281 -2.02 -17.43 -11.49
N ALA A 282 -2.21 -17.23 -12.80
CA ALA A 282 -2.67 -18.30 -13.69
C ALA A 282 -1.57 -19.28 -14.06
N SER A 283 -0.35 -18.80 -14.30
CA SER A 283 0.80 -19.64 -14.65
C SER A 283 1.62 -20.06 -13.43
N GLY A 284 1.47 -19.40 -12.27
CA GLY A 284 2.26 -19.62 -11.07
C GLY A 284 3.74 -19.20 -11.23
N ARG A 285 4.04 -18.31 -12.20
CA ARG A 285 5.42 -17.88 -12.50
C ARG A 285 5.72 -16.51 -11.91
N ASN A 286 6.96 -16.37 -11.44
CA ASN A 286 7.53 -15.12 -10.97
C ASN A 286 8.39 -14.49 -12.07
N GLN A 287 8.40 -13.15 -12.13
CA GLN A 287 9.28 -12.35 -12.97
C GLN A 287 9.90 -11.24 -12.09
N ARG A 288 11.22 -11.10 -12.15
CA ARG A 288 11.96 -10.02 -11.47
C ARG A 288 11.73 -8.68 -12.16
N VAL A 289 11.57 -7.61 -11.39
CA VAL A 289 11.56 -6.23 -11.87
C VAL A 289 12.96 -5.65 -11.66
N HIS A 290 13.66 -5.41 -12.77
CA HIS A 290 14.98 -4.81 -12.72
C HIS A 290 14.92 -3.33 -12.36
N GLY A 291 15.90 -2.86 -11.58
CA GLY A 291 16.09 -1.46 -11.26
C GLY A 291 16.38 -0.60 -12.51
N THR A 292 16.41 0.70 -12.32
CA THR A 292 16.59 1.67 -13.43
C THR A 292 18.05 2.01 -13.72
N GLN A 293 18.95 1.71 -12.78
CA GLN A 293 20.41 1.88 -12.93
C GLN A 293 21.12 0.58 -12.64
N GLY A 294 22.15 0.30 -13.41
CA GLY A 294 22.95 -0.92 -13.27
C GLY A 294 22.54 -2.05 -14.20
N GLY A 295 23.39 -3.04 -14.31
CA GLY A 295 23.12 -4.29 -14.99
C GLY A 295 22.16 -5.19 -14.19
N PRO A 296 21.81 -6.36 -14.71
CA PRO A 296 21.08 -7.36 -13.93
C PRO A 296 21.83 -7.68 -12.63
N GLY A 297 21.20 -7.44 -11.48
CA GLY A 297 21.77 -7.76 -10.17
C GLY A 297 22.36 -6.61 -9.35
N GLU A 298 22.33 -5.35 -9.83
CA GLU A 298 23.05 -4.27 -9.15
C GLU A 298 22.17 -3.25 -8.42
N ALA A 299 20.88 -3.12 -8.73
CA ALA A 299 20.00 -2.16 -8.08
C ALA A 299 18.92 -2.87 -7.26
N HIS A 300 18.89 -2.61 -5.94
CA HIS A 300 17.78 -3.04 -5.10
C HIS A 300 16.48 -2.38 -5.55
N THR A 301 15.38 -3.14 -5.50
CA THR A 301 14.03 -2.61 -5.71
C THR A 301 13.14 -3.01 -4.54
N ARG A 302 12.27 -2.09 -4.07
CA ARG A 302 11.47 -2.28 -2.86
C ARG A 302 10.08 -1.67 -2.97
N SER A 303 9.24 -1.97 -1.97
CA SER A 303 7.94 -1.33 -1.71
C SER A 303 7.03 -1.31 -2.94
N PRO A 304 6.70 -2.46 -3.53
CA PRO A 304 5.84 -2.53 -4.70
C PRO A 304 4.37 -2.26 -4.39
N ALA A 305 3.67 -1.64 -5.35
CA ALA A 305 2.21 -1.61 -5.40
C ALA A 305 1.73 -1.77 -6.84
N ILE A 306 0.60 -2.48 -7.04
CA ILE A 306 0.03 -2.75 -8.37
C ILE A 306 -1.30 -2.03 -8.55
N SER A 307 -1.53 -1.49 -9.76
CA SER A 307 -2.82 -0.91 -10.10
C SER A 307 -3.92 -1.98 -10.19
N SER A 308 -5.17 -1.56 -9.98
CA SER A 308 -6.32 -2.47 -10.00
C SER A 308 -6.48 -3.23 -11.34
N ASP A 309 -6.03 -2.68 -12.47
CA ASP A 309 -6.06 -3.36 -13.77
C ASP A 309 -4.85 -4.29 -14.03
N GLY A 310 -3.94 -4.42 -13.05
CA GLY A 310 -2.76 -5.27 -13.11
C GLY A 310 -1.69 -4.81 -14.12
N ARG A 311 -1.79 -3.57 -14.64
CA ARG A 311 -0.89 -3.09 -15.69
C ARG A 311 0.26 -2.23 -15.16
N TYR A 312 0.01 -1.43 -14.13
CA TYR A 312 0.97 -0.46 -13.65
C TYR A 312 1.49 -0.84 -12.28
N LEU A 313 2.79 -0.88 -12.14
CA LEU A 313 3.52 -1.20 -10.92
C LEU A 313 4.32 0.02 -10.48
N THR A 314 4.14 0.48 -9.23
CA THR A 314 5.09 1.39 -8.58
C THR A 314 6.07 0.61 -7.74
N TYR A 315 7.30 1.10 -7.65
CA TYR A 315 8.34 0.56 -6.80
C TYR A 315 9.44 1.61 -6.56
N MET A 316 10.19 1.44 -5.51
CA MET A 316 11.42 2.19 -5.26
C MET A 316 12.59 1.45 -5.93
N SER A 317 13.50 2.19 -6.54
CA SER A 317 14.75 1.63 -7.06
C SER A 317 15.92 2.39 -6.50
N GLU A 318 16.88 1.66 -5.93
CA GLU A 318 18.14 2.26 -5.47
C GLU A 318 18.87 2.93 -6.62
N ILE A 319 19.33 4.16 -6.40
CA ILE A 319 20.27 4.86 -7.27
C ILE A 319 21.46 5.35 -6.45
N THR A 320 22.63 5.41 -7.09
CA THR A 320 23.83 6.00 -6.50
C THR A 320 24.14 7.28 -7.26
N GLU A 321 23.88 8.42 -6.64
CA GLU A 321 24.23 9.72 -7.22
C GLU A 321 25.69 10.06 -6.90
N PRO A 322 26.52 10.42 -7.90
CA PRO A 322 27.88 10.84 -7.67
C PRO A 322 27.93 12.10 -6.79
N GLY A 323 28.48 11.98 -5.59
CA GLY A 323 28.59 13.10 -4.66
C GLY A 323 27.48 13.21 -3.60
N SER A 324 26.54 12.29 -3.56
CA SER A 324 25.55 12.21 -2.48
C SER A 324 26.23 11.96 -1.13
N ALA A 325 25.93 12.81 -0.15
CA ALA A 325 26.45 12.65 1.23
C ALA A 325 25.90 11.43 1.95
N TYR A 326 24.80 10.85 1.46
CA TYR A 326 24.09 9.70 2.04
C TYR A 326 24.27 8.39 1.25
N GLY A 327 24.96 8.44 0.10
CA GLY A 327 25.42 7.29 -0.68
C GLY A 327 24.38 6.57 -1.53
N LYS A 328 23.12 6.46 -1.08
CA LYS A 328 22.04 5.73 -1.78
C LYS A 328 20.72 6.46 -1.62
N GLU A 329 20.02 6.62 -2.72
CA GLU A 329 18.70 7.25 -2.80
C GLU A 329 17.67 6.25 -3.33
N TRP A 330 16.40 6.49 -2.99
CA TRP A 330 15.31 5.55 -3.28
C TRP A 330 14.12 6.23 -3.96
N PRO A 331 14.29 6.78 -5.16
CA PRO A 331 13.18 7.38 -5.90
C PRO A 331 12.12 6.33 -6.26
N THR A 332 10.88 6.81 -6.36
CA THR A 332 9.74 6.01 -6.81
C THR A 332 9.58 6.05 -8.32
N TYR A 333 9.37 4.89 -8.91
CA TYR A 333 9.11 4.70 -10.33
C TYR A 333 7.76 4.05 -10.60
N LEU A 334 7.19 4.33 -11.76
CA LEU A 334 6.04 3.63 -12.34
C LEU A 334 6.48 2.82 -13.56
N ARG A 335 6.21 1.52 -13.55
CA ARG A 335 6.42 0.63 -14.69
C ARG A 335 5.09 0.25 -15.35
N ASP A 336 4.99 0.45 -16.65
CA ASP A 336 3.93 -0.14 -17.48
C ASP A 336 4.35 -1.56 -17.86
N LEU A 337 3.76 -2.56 -17.22
CA LEU A 337 4.11 -3.98 -17.41
C LEU A 337 3.84 -4.47 -18.84
N ARG A 338 2.89 -3.84 -19.58
CA ARG A 338 2.59 -4.20 -20.97
C ARG A 338 3.59 -3.61 -21.95
N LYS A 339 4.04 -2.38 -21.71
CA LYS A 339 5.00 -1.69 -22.60
C LYS A 339 6.46 -1.93 -22.19
N GLY A 340 6.70 -2.39 -20.97
CA GLY A 340 8.05 -2.51 -20.41
C GLY A 340 8.74 -1.17 -20.15
N THR A 341 7.99 -0.05 -20.13
CA THR A 341 8.55 1.30 -19.91
C THR A 341 8.47 1.69 -18.45
N THR A 342 9.49 2.42 -17.98
CA THR A 342 9.57 2.93 -16.60
C THR A 342 9.63 4.46 -16.64
N THR A 343 8.92 5.10 -15.72
CA THR A 343 8.81 6.57 -15.60
C THR A 343 9.06 6.96 -14.13
N LEU A 344 9.87 8.00 -13.90
CA LEU A 344 10.08 8.58 -12.58
C LEU A 344 8.79 9.23 -12.05
N VAL A 345 8.37 8.86 -10.84
CA VAL A 345 7.16 9.39 -10.17
C VAL A 345 7.51 10.53 -9.23
N SER A 346 8.63 10.43 -8.53
CA SER A 346 9.08 11.41 -7.55
C SER A 346 10.25 12.25 -8.08
N PRO A 347 10.02 13.18 -9.04
CA PRO A 347 11.06 14.10 -9.44
C PRO A 347 11.24 15.20 -8.39
N ASP A 348 12.46 15.71 -8.26
CA ASP A 348 12.75 16.96 -7.60
C ASP A 348 12.22 18.17 -8.42
N THR A 349 12.44 19.38 -7.94
CA THR A 349 12.04 20.62 -8.64
C THR A 349 12.83 20.86 -9.91
N GLY A 350 14.02 20.27 -10.09
CA GLY A 350 14.87 20.31 -11.27
C GLY A 350 14.53 19.23 -12.31
N GLY A 351 13.67 18.28 -11.98
CA GLY A 351 13.29 17.14 -12.82
C GLY A 351 14.19 15.91 -12.66
N GLY A 352 15.19 15.97 -11.76
CA GLY A 352 15.95 14.82 -11.27
C GLY A 352 15.12 13.95 -10.31
N ALA A 353 15.72 12.93 -9.73
CA ALA A 353 15.07 12.15 -8.68
C ALA A 353 15.08 12.94 -7.36
N ALA A 354 13.95 12.93 -6.63
CA ALA A 354 13.92 13.48 -5.28
C ALA A 354 14.83 12.64 -4.36
N THR A 355 15.62 13.33 -3.54
CA THR A 355 16.73 12.76 -2.76
C THR A 355 16.36 12.45 -1.31
N ALA A 356 15.19 12.90 -0.85
CA ALA A 356 14.69 12.63 0.49
C ALA A 356 13.80 11.37 0.50
N ASP A 357 13.55 10.82 1.69
CA ASP A 357 12.76 9.60 1.90
C ASP A 357 11.46 9.61 1.10
N VAL A 358 11.42 8.80 0.04
CA VAL A 358 10.26 8.70 -0.86
C VAL A 358 9.64 7.33 -0.70
N LEU A 359 8.37 7.28 -0.34
CA LEU A 359 7.60 6.03 -0.24
C LEU A 359 6.50 6.02 -1.30
N PRO A 360 6.36 4.95 -2.08
CA PRO A 360 5.27 4.82 -3.03
C PRO A 360 3.94 4.71 -2.29
N GLY A 361 2.92 5.36 -2.85
CA GLY A 361 1.54 5.28 -2.41
C GLY A 361 0.69 4.47 -3.38
N GLY A 362 -0.58 4.89 -3.55
CA GLY A 362 -1.53 4.23 -4.44
C GLY A 362 -1.39 4.63 -5.91
N ILE A 363 -1.95 3.80 -6.79
CA ILE A 363 -1.99 4.01 -8.24
C ILE A 363 -3.44 4.05 -8.71
N ALA A 364 -3.84 5.12 -9.42
CA ALA A 364 -5.10 5.14 -10.14
C ALA A 364 -5.11 4.05 -11.23
N ARG A 365 -6.29 3.46 -11.50
CA ARG A 365 -6.45 2.31 -12.39
C ARG A 365 -5.74 2.44 -13.74
N ASN A 366 -5.75 3.62 -14.32
CA ASN A 366 -5.15 3.87 -15.64
C ASN A 366 -3.68 4.29 -15.60
N GLY A 367 -3.04 4.32 -14.42
CA GLY A 367 -1.67 4.79 -14.23
C GLY A 367 -1.46 6.29 -14.49
N ALA A 368 -2.53 7.07 -14.61
CA ALA A 368 -2.43 8.51 -14.89
C ALA A 368 -2.05 9.34 -13.66
N ARG A 369 -2.34 8.81 -12.46
CA ARG A 369 -2.03 9.43 -11.18
C ARG A 369 -1.44 8.40 -10.23
N VAL A 370 -0.42 8.82 -9.51
CA VAL A 370 0.27 8.02 -8.48
C VAL A 370 0.48 8.92 -7.27
N THR A 371 0.13 8.45 -6.08
CA THR A 371 0.49 9.13 -4.84
C THR A 371 1.86 8.66 -4.36
N PHE A 372 2.58 9.54 -3.69
CA PHE A 372 3.83 9.23 -3.01
C PHE A 372 4.03 10.14 -1.81
N MET A 373 4.95 9.77 -0.93
CA MET A 373 5.37 10.53 0.23
C MET A 373 6.79 11.02 0.02
N SER A 374 7.11 12.21 0.48
CA SER A 374 8.49 12.72 0.47
C SER A 374 8.72 13.69 1.62
N SER A 375 9.91 13.67 2.19
CA SER A 375 10.42 14.68 3.13
C SER A 375 11.26 15.77 2.45
N ASP A 376 11.19 15.88 1.12
CA ASP A 376 11.88 16.92 0.38
C ASP A 376 11.11 18.25 0.47
N ALA A 377 11.54 19.12 1.36
CA ALA A 377 10.94 20.44 1.59
C ALA A 377 10.92 21.36 0.35
N THR A 378 11.66 21.01 -0.72
CA THR A 378 11.66 21.82 -1.96
C THR A 378 10.44 21.57 -2.84
N LEU A 379 9.70 20.47 -2.59
CA LEU A 379 8.53 20.09 -3.39
C LEU A 379 7.29 20.93 -3.07
N LEU A 380 7.21 21.54 -1.88
CA LEU A 380 6.11 22.42 -1.48
C LEU A 380 6.63 23.82 -1.09
N PRO A 381 6.01 24.89 -1.58
CA PRO A 381 6.33 26.25 -1.14
C PRO A 381 6.03 26.42 0.35
N GLY A 382 7.01 26.95 1.09
CA GLY A 382 6.81 27.28 2.51
C GLY A 382 6.81 26.09 3.45
N ASP A 383 7.27 24.92 2.98
CA ASP A 383 7.50 23.77 3.86
C ASP A 383 8.63 24.11 4.83
N THR A 384 8.30 24.11 6.11
CA THR A 384 9.19 24.43 7.24
C THR A 384 9.20 23.34 8.30
N ASN A 385 8.41 22.27 8.10
CA ASN A 385 8.45 21.10 8.96
C ASN A 385 9.49 20.10 8.42
N ASP A 386 10.08 19.31 9.32
CA ASP A 386 11.05 18.25 8.95
C ASP A 386 10.32 16.92 8.64
N GLY A 387 9.00 16.94 8.46
CA GLY A 387 8.15 15.78 8.25
C GLY A 387 7.99 15.40 6.78
N ALA A 388 7.50 14.20 6.53
CA ALA A 388 7.10 13.83 5.19
C ALA A 388 5.74 14.42 4.83
N ASP A 389 5.59 14.83 3.58
CA ASP A 389 4.36 15.29 2.97
C ASP A 389 3.82 14.31 1.95
N ALA A 390 2.52 14.41 1.68
CA ALA A 390 1.84 13.59 0.69
C ALA A 390 1.65 14.32 -0.64
N PHE A 391 1.95 13.62 -1.73
CA PHE A 391 1.92 14.15 -3.09
C PHE A 391 1.12 13.27 -4.04
N VAL A 392 0.65 13.86 -5.13
CA VAL A 392 0.18 13.16 -6.31
C VAL A 392 0.98 13.57 -7.54
N ARG A 393 1.46 12.60 -8.28
CA ARG A 393 2.07 12.78 -9.61
C ARG A 393 1.02 12.55 -10.68
N HIS A 394 0.74 13.57 -11.47
CA HIS A 394 -0.05 13.49 -12.70
C HIS A 394 0.89 13.15 -13.84
N LEU A 395 0.69 12.01 -14.50
CA LEU A 395 1.55 11.50 -15.56
C LEU A 395 0.99 11.74 -16.97
N ARG A 396 -0.26 12.09 -17.05
CA ARG A 396 -1.00 12.43 -18.28
C ARG A 396 -2.37 13.05 -17.94
#